data_e1dd1bff69535a557f0f22f04d75de98
#
_entry.id   e1dd1bff69535a557f0f22f04d75de98
#
_cell.length_a   1.000
_cell.length_b   1.000
_cell.length_c   1.000
_cell.angle_alpha   90.00
_cell.angle_beta   90.00
_cell.angle_gamma   90.00
#
_symmetry.space_group_name_H-M   'P 1'
#
loop_
_entity.id
_entity.type
_entity.pdbx_description
1 polymer ?
#
loop_
_entity_poly.entity_id
_entity_poly.type
_entity_poly.pdbx_seq_one_letter_code
_entity_poly.pdbx_strand_id
1 'polypeptide(L)'
;MDQAEQLRIIKANNQIRPTARVITVTSGKGGVGKSNMSINLAIQFRKMGKRVIILDADFGLANIEIMFGAIPKHNLCDLVYEGKSISDIITWGPMEVGFISGGSGIAGMSNLGKDALTCIIQNLAELDALTDII
;
A
#
# COMPACT_ATOMS: atom_id res chain seq x y z
N MET A 1 2.90 8.68 36.83
CA MET A 1 3.29 7.59 35.93
C MET A 1 4.72 7.83 35.48
N ASP A 2 5.63 6.90 35.76
CA ASP A 2 7.02 7.07 35.39
C ASP A 2 7.26 6.71 33.89
N GLN A 3 8.42 7.07 33.38
CA GLN A 3 8.76 6.84 31.96
C GLN A 3 8.82 5.35 31.63
N ALA A 4 9.27 4.51 32.56
CA ALA A 4 9.34 3.07 32.34
C ALA A 4 7.95 2.45 32.21
N GLU A 5 6.98 2.93 32.97
CA GLU A 5 5.60 2.50 32.89
C GLU A 5 4.94 2.92 31.59
N GLN A 6 5.20 4.15 31.14
CA GLN A 6 4.73 4.63 29.84
C GLN A 6 5.29 3.79 28.69
N LEU A 7 6.58 3.43 28.74
CA LEU A 7 7.20 2.57 27.73
C LEU A 7 6.59 1.17 27.72
N ARG A 8 6.27 0.62 28.89
CA ARG A 8 5.60 -0.68 28.99
C ARG A 8 4.21 -0.66 28.36
N ILE A 9 3.45 0.42 28.59
CA ILE A 9 2.12 0.59 28.00
C ILE A 9 2.21 0.70 26.47
N ILE A 10 3.16 1.49 25.96
CA ILE A 10 3.39 1.61 24.53
C ILE A 10 3.77 0.27 23.91
N LYS A 11 4.68 -0.46 24.56
CA LYS A 11 5.09 -1.79 24.09
C LYS A 11 3.92 -2.79 24.11
N ALA A 12 3.12 -2.80 25.16
CA ALA A 12 1.94 -3.66 25.26
C ALA A 12 0.90 -3.30 24.18
N ASN A 13 0.66 -2.03 23.93
CA ASN A 13 -0.23 -1.57 22.89
C ASN A 13 0.27 -1.95 21.48
N ASN A 14 1.58 -1.87 21.25
CA ASN A 14 2.19 -2.29 19.99
C ASN A 14 2.13 -3.82 19.79
N GLN A 15 2.10 -4.60 20.86
CA GLN A 15 1.91 -6.04 20.79
C GLN A 15 0.45 -6.44 20.50
N ILE A 16 -0.50 -5.62 20.92
CA ILE A 16 -1.95 -5.86 20.73
C ILE A 16 -2.39 -5.48 19.29
N ARG A 17 -1.66 -4.59 18.63
CA ARG A 17 -1.94 -4.19 17.24
C ARG A 17 -0.81 -4.71 16.34
N PRO A 18 -0.99 -5.88 15.69
CA PRO A 18 -0.01 -6.33 14.72
C PRO A 18 0.09 -5.31 13.59
N THR A 19 1.30 -4.83 13.32
CA THR A 19 1.57 -3.98 12.17
C THR A 19 1.69 -4.83 10.92
N ALA A 20 1.22 -4.33 9.78
CA ALA A 20 1.42 -4.99 8.51
C ALA A 20 2.91 -5.08 8.17
N ARG A 21 3.31 -6.21 7.62
CA ARG A 21 4.67 -6.38 7.12
C ARG A 21 4.79 -5.73 5.75
N VAL A 22 5.74 -4.82 5.61
CA VAL A 22 6.02 -4.15 4.33
C VAL A 22 7.14 -4.87 3.61
N ILE A 23 6.88 -5.28 2.37
CA ILE A 23 7.86 -5.91 1.48
C ILE A 23 8.02 -5.02 0.26
N THR A 24 9.22 -4.51 0.03
CA THR A 24 9.50 -3.66 -1.11
C THR A 24 10.09 -4.49 -2.25
N VAL A 25 9.49 -4.38 -3.43
CA VAL A 25 10.01 -5.00 -4.65
C VAL A 25 10.56 -3.90 -5.56
N THR A 26 11.85 -3.90 -5.78
CA THR A 26 12.54 -2.89 -6.58
C THR A 26 13.38 -3.55 -7.67
N SER A 27 13.64 -2.79 -8.75
CA SER A 27 14.59 -3.21 -9.78
C SER A 27 15.33 -1.99 -10.32
N GLY A 28 16.58 -2.21 -10.74
CA GLY A 28 17.41 -1.16 -11.34
C GLY A 28 17.06 -0.83 -12.78
N LYS A 29 16.20 -1.64 -13.41
CA LYS A 29 15.74 -1.43 -14.79
C LYS A 29 14.25 -1.66 -14.88
N GLY A 30 13.54 -0.82 -15.65
CA GLY A 30 12.16 -1.09 -16.02
C GLY A 30 12.01 -2.35 -16.86
N GLY A 31 10.87 -3.04 -16.76
CA GLY A 31 10.56 -4.17 -17.61
C GLY A 31 11.21 -5.51 -17.23
N VAL A 32 11.78 -5.63 -16.04
CA VAL A 32 12.43 -6.87 -15.57
C VAL A 32 11.54 -7.81 -14.75
N GLY A 33 10.23 -7.66 -14.85
CA GLY A 33 9.27 -8.54 -14.16
C GLY A 33 8.95 -8.16 -12.72
N LYS A 34 9.25 -6.95 -12.30
CA LYS A 34 8.94 -6.45 -10.95
C LYS A 34 7.45 -6.60 -10.60
N SER A 35 6.57 -6.19 -11.52
CA SER A 35 5.11 -6.28 -11.33
C SER A 35 4.64 -7.73 -11.28
N ASN A 36 5.17 -8.59 -12.14
CA ASN A 36 4.88 -10.04 -12.12
C ASN A 36 5.27 -10.65 -10.78
N MET A 37 6.45 -10.35 -10.28
CA MET A 37 6.94 -10.85 -8.99
C MET A 37 6.03 -10.40 -7.85
N SER A 38 5.65 -9.13 -7.83
CA SER A 38 4.76 -8.59 -6.79
C SER A 38 3.42 -9.28 -6.77
N ILE A 39 2.80 -9.48 -7.93
CA ILE A 39 1.51 -10.16 -8.05
C ILE A 39 1.63 -11.63 -7.61
N ASN A 40 2.65 -12.33 -8.07
CA ASN A 40 2.86 -13.74 -7.72
C ASN A 40 3.13 -13.93 -6.22
N LEU A 41 3.92 -13.06 -5.62
CA LEU A 41 4.14 -13.07 -4.17
C LEU A 41 2.82 -12.82 -3.40
N ALA A 42 2.04 -11.85 -3.84
CA ALA A 42 0.76 -11.54 -3.21
C ALA A 42 -0.19 -12.75 -3.25
N ILE A 43 -0.27 -13.43 -4.39
CA ILE A 43 -1.08 -14.63 -4.55
C ILE A 43 -0.61 -15.75 -3.62
N GLN A 44 0.70 -15.97 -3.51
CA GLN A 44 1.26 -16.98 -2.62
C GLN A 44 0.95 -16.67 -1.16
N PHE A 45 1.10 -15.43 -0.72
CA PHE A 45 0.73 -15.04 0.64
C PHE A 45 -0.77 -15.22 0.90
N ARG A 46 -1.63 -14.94 -0.08
CA ARG A 46 -3.07 -15.20 0.05
C ARG A 46 -3.35 -16.69 0.22
N LYS A 47 -2.67 -17.55 -0.50
CA LYS A 47 -2.77 -19.01 -0.33
C LYS A 47 -2.34 -19.46 1.06
N MET A 48 -1.46 -18.71 1.72
CA MET A 48 -1.04 -18.95 3.09
C MET A 48 -2.02 -18.38 4.12
N GLY A 49 -3.13 -17.81 3.70
CA GLY A 49 -4.14 -17.22 4.57
C GLY A 49 -3.84 -15.79 5.01
N LYS A 50 -2.88 -15.11 4.39
CA LYS A 50 -2.55 -13.73 4.70
C LYS A 50 -3.36 -12.75 3.89
N ARG A 51 -3.76 -11.63 4.50
CA ARG A 51 -4.39 -10.52 3.77
C ARG A 51 -3.28 -9.69 3.15
N VAL A 52 -3.40 -9.36 1.87
CA VAL A 52 -2.35 -8.68 1.12
C VAL A 52 -2.92 -7.50 0.35
N ILE A 53 -2.21 -6.38 0.38
CA ILE A 53 -2.48 -5.22 -0.46
C ILE A 53 -1.20 -4.86 -1.21
N ILE A 54 -1.30 -4.69 -2.53
CA ILE A 54 -0.20 -4.23 -3.37
C ILE A 54 -0.32 -2.71 -3.52
N LEU A 55 0.74 -2.00 -3.21
CA LEU A 55 0.86 -0.57 -3.47
C LEU A 55 1.75 -0.35 -4.69
N ASP A 56 1.19 0.16 -5.77
CA ASP A 56 1.96 0.53 -6.95
C ASP A 56 2.47 1.97 -6.79
N ALA A 57 3.75 2.09 -6.46
CA ALA A 57 4.41 3.37 -6.28
C ALA A 57 5.06 3.90 -7.57
N ASP A 58 4.86 3.24 -8.71
CA ASP A 58 5.34 3.69 -10.01
C ASP A 58 4.30 4.61 -10.65
N PHE A 59 4.41 5.88 -10.34
CA PHE A 59 3.42 6.91 -10.68
C PHE A 59 3.38 7.32 -12.16
N GLY A 60 3.72 6.52 -13.07
CA GLY A 60 3.66 6.89 -14.50
C GLY A 60 3.30 5.72 -15.39
N LEU A 61 3.40 4.52 -14.86
CA LEU A 61 3.19 3.30 -15.62
C LEU A 61 2.27 2.37 -14.84
N ALA A 62 0.99 2.42 -15.16
CA ALA A 62 -0.05 1.62 -14.51
C ALA A 62 -0.01 0.14 -14.94
N ASN A 63 1.16 -0.50 -14.84
CA ASN A 63 1.34 -1.88 -15.33
C ASN A 63 0.59 -2.92 -14.52
N ILE A 64 0.45 -2.71 -13.21
CA ILE A 64 -0.27 -3.65 -12.34
C ILE A 64 -1.75 -3.70 -12.67
N GLU A 65 -2.36 -2.58 -13.05
CA GLU A 65 -3.77 -2.52 -13.45
C GLU A 65 -4.06 -3.49 -14.60
N ILE A 66 -3.21 -3.48 -15.61
CA ILE A 66 -3.35 -4.35 -16.79
C ILE A 66 -3.21 -5.81 -16.40
N MET A 67 -2.20 -6.13 -15.59
CA MET A 67 -1.93 -7.50 -15.15
C MET A 67 -2.98 -8.03 -14.18
N PHE A 68 -3.55 -7.15 -13.37
CA PHE A 68 -4.57 -7.49 -12.39
C PHE A 68 -5.96 -7.70 -13.03
N GLY A 69 -6.17 -7.14 -14.21
CA GLY A 69 -7.45 -7.21 -14.91
C GLY A 69 -8.55 -6.40 -14.22
N ALA A 70 -8.21 -5.49 -13.34
CA ALA A 70 -9.16 -4.64 -12.62
C ALA A 70 -8.78 -3.17 -12.83
N ILE A 71 -9.75 -2.35 -13.20
CA ILE A 71 -9.54 -0.91 -13.38
C ILE A 71 -9.91 -0.21 -12.08
N PRO A 72 -8.97 0.44 -11.37
CA PRO A 72 -9.28 1.15 -10.14
C PRO A 72 -10.18 2.35 -10.42
N LYS A 73 -11.20 2.53 -9.60
CA LYS A 73 -12.08 3.71 -9.67
C LYS A 73 -11.40 4.95 -9.09
N HIS A 74 -10.57 4.73 -8.09
CA HIS A 74 -9.85 5.78 -7.36
C HIS A 74 -8.40 5.36 -7.16
N ASN A 75 -7.53 6.35 -6.97
CA ASN A 75 -6.09 6.16 -6.82
C ASN A 75 -5.52 7.09 -5.73
N LEU A 76 -4.20 7.10 -5.56
CA LEU A 76 -3.55 7.99 -4.58
C LEU A 76 -3.79 9.47 -4.84
N CYS A 77 -4.02 9.88 -6.09
CA CYS A 77 -4.38 11.25 -6.41
C CYS A 77 -5.71 11.64 -5.75
N ASP A 78 -6.69 10.76 -5.81
CA ASP A 78 -8.01 11.00 -5.22
C ASP A 78 -7.92 11.09 -3.69
N LEU A 79 -7.05 10.31 -3.08
CA LEU A 79 -6.80 10.39 -1.66
C LEU A 79 -6.20 11.74 -1.27
N VAL A 80 -5.23 12.24 -2.03
CA VAL A 80 -4.51 13.48 -1.74
C VAL A 80 -5.36 14.71 -2.05
N TYR A 81 -6.00 14.73 -3.23
CA TYR A 81 -6.65 15.93 -3.77
C TYR A 81 -8.16 15.95 -3.57
N GLU A 82 -8.80 14.81 -3.43
CA GLU A 82 -10.25 14.72 -3.28
C GLU A 82 -10.72 14.28 -1.88
N GLY A 83 -9.78 14.05 -0.96
CA GLY A 83 -10.10 13.70 0.41
C GLY A 83 -10.71 12.30 0.58
N LYS A 84 -10.46 11.40 -0.34
CA LYS A 84 -10.90 10.01 -0.23
C LYS A 84 -10.15 9.30 0.89
N SER A 85 -10.80 8.33 1.55
CA SER A 85 -10.14 7.48 2.53
C SER A 85 -9.28 6.41 1.85
N ILE A 86 -8.34 5.83 2.60
CA ILE A 86 -7.51 4.74 2.07
C ILE A 86 -8.35 3.54 1.63
N SER A 87 -9.42 3.23 2.34
CA SER A 87 -10.33 2.14 1.97
C SER A 87 -11.07 2.40 0.67
N ASP A 88 -11.37 3.66 0.34
CA ASP A 88 -12.08 4.03 -0.89
C ASP A 88 -11.24 3.81 -2.14
N ILE A 89 -9.92 3.86 -2.01
CA ILE A 89 -8.99 3.74 -3.13
C ILE A 89 -8.44 2.31 -3.33
N ILE A 90 -8.81 1.37 -2.46
CA ILE A 90 -8.42 -0.03 -2.64
C ILE A 90 -9.31 -0.67 -3.70
N THR A 91 -8.68 -1.26 -4.71
CA THR A 91 -9.35 -2.10 -5.71
C THR A 91 -9.09 -3.56 -5.37
N TRP A 92 -10.13 -4.37 -5.31
CA TRP A 92 -10.00 -5.80 -5.01
C TRP A 92 -9.93 -6.60 -6.30
N GLY A 93 -8.86 -7.34 -6.47
CA GLY A 93 -8.60 -8.16 -7.63
C GLY A 93 -8.79 -9.65 -7.38
N PRO A 94 -8.21 -10.51 -8.23
CA PRO A 94 -8.30 -11.96 -8.09
C PRO A 94 -7.79 -12.42 -6.72
N MET A 95 -8.42 -13.47 -6.17
CA MET A 95 -8.08 -14.06 -4.88
C MET A 95 -8.15 -13.08 -3.69
N GLU A 96 -8.95 -12.02 -3.82
CA GLU A 96 -9.08 -10.99 -2.79
C GLU A 96 -7.76 -10.26 -2.45
N VAL A 97 -6.86 -10.16 -3.41
CA VAL A 97 -5.68 -9.31 -3.28
C VAL A 97 -6.10 -7.86 -3.51
N GLY A 98 -5.84 -6.99 -2.53
CA GLY A 98 -6.09 -5.57 -2.66
C GLY A 98 -5.00 -4.89 -3.48
N PHE A 99 -5.37 -3.79 -4.14
CA PHE A 99 -4.45 -3.05 -4.98
C PHE A 99 -4.72 -1.55 -4.86
N ILE A 100 -3.67 -0.78 -4.67
CA ILE A 100 -3.72 0.68 -4.64
C ILE A 100 -2.86 1.21 -5.78
N SER A 101 -3.49 1.94 -6.70
CA SER A 101 -2.80 2.56 -7.84
C SER A 101 -2.26 3.93 -7.47
N GLY A 102 -1.04 4.23 -7.92
CA GLY A 102 -0.48 5.57 -7.83
C GLY A 102 -1.16 6.58 -8.77
N GLY A 103 -1.80 6.08 -9.83
CA GLY A 103 -2.43 6.91 -10.85
C GLY A 103 -1.46 7.39 -11.92
N SER A 104 -1.99 7.67 -13.11
CA SER A 104 -1.22 8.09 -14.27
C SER A 104 -1.06 9.61 -14.38
N GLY A 105 -1.73 10.38 -13.53
CA GLY A 105 -1.76 11.85 -13.61
C GLY A 105 -0.72 12.56 -12.74
N ILE A 106 0.04 11.84 -11.93
CA ILE A 106 1.09 12.44 -11.10
C ILE A 106 2.44 12.19 -11.77
N ALA A 107 3.15 13.26 -12.08
CA ALA A 107 4.50 13.17 -12.65
C ALA A 107 5.53 12.83 -11.55
N GLY A 108 5.47 11.60 -11.07
CA GLY A 108 6.44 11.04 -10.13
C GLY A 108 6.33 11.56 -8.70
N MET A 109 6.82 10.77 -7.74
CA MET A 109 6.84 11.15 -6.32
C MET A 109 7.69 12.39 -6.03
N SER A 110 8.66 12.68 -6.89
CA SER A 110 9.52 13.86 -6.75
C SER A 110 8.77 15.19 -6.91
N ASN A 111 7.61 15.18 -7.56
CA ASN A 111 6.79 16.38 -7.78
C ASN A 111 5.66 16.53 -6.77
N LEU A 112 5.53 15.59 -5.84
CA LEU A 112 4.56 15.73 -4.75
C LEU A 112 5.07 16.71 -3.70
N GLY A 113 4.22 17.64 -3.32
CA GLY A 113 4.51 18.54 -2.21
C GLY A 113 4.65 17.78 -0.90
N LYS A 114 5.30 18.41 0.06
CA LYS A 114 5.54 17.83 1.38
C LYS A 114 4.23 17.42 2.08
N ASP A 115 3.20 18.23 1.93
CA ASP A 115 1.88 17.97 2.52
C ASP A 115 1.20 16.75 1.90
N ALA A 116 1.35 16.58 0.59
CA ALA A 116 0.82 15.42 -0.13
C ALA A 116 1.49 14.12 0.32
N LEU A 117 2.82 14.13 0.46
CA LEU A 117 3.58 12.98 0.99
C LEU A 117 3.17 12.64 2.42
N THR A 118 3.01 13.63 3.28
CA THR A 118 2.55 13.44 4.66
C THR A 118 1.16 12.81 4.68
N CYS A 119 0.25 13.28 3.85
CA CYS A 119 -1.09 12.71 3.72
C CYS A 119 -1.05 11.24 3.32
N ILE A 120 -0.24 10.88 2.32
CA ILE A 120 -0.07 9.50 1.88
C ILE A 120 0.47 8.62 3.01
N ILE A 121 1.52 9.06 3.68
CA ILE A 121 2.17 8.29 4.76
C ILE A 121 1.18 8.05 5.91
N GLN A 122 0.45 9.07 6.32
CA GLN A 122 -0.54 8.94 7.40
C GLN A 122 -1.66 7.95 7.04
N ASN A 123 -2.12 8.00 5.80
CA ASN A 123 -3.15 7.08 5.34
C ASN A 123 -2.65 5.65 5.15
N LEU A 124 -1.39 5.48 4.73
CA LEU A 124 -0.78 4.15 4.63
C LEU A 124 -0.67 3.47 6.00
N ALA A 125 -0.49 4.23 7.07
CA ALA A 125 -0.48 3.68 8.42
C ALA A 125 -1.83 3.03 8.80
N GLU A 126 -2.93 3.48 8.23
CA GLU A 126 -4.25 2.88 8.45
C GLU A 126 -4.38 1.49 7.82
N LEU A 127 -3.54 1.16 6.85
CA LEU A 127 -3.54 -0.17 6.23
C LEU A 127 -3.15 -1.28 7.21
N ASP A 128 -2.43 -0.96 8.27
CA ASP A 128 -2.06 -1.95 9.30
C ASP A 128 -3.27 -2.68 9.89
N ALA A 129 -4.42 -1.99 9.97
CA ALA A 129 -5.66 -2.59 10.46
C ALA A 129 -6.39 -3.41 9.39
N LEU A 130 -6.08 -3.21 8.11
CA LEU A 130 -6.80 -3.78 6.98
C LEU A 130 -6.09 -4.98 6.35
N THR A 131 -4.79 -5.13 6.56
CA THR A 131 -3.99 -6.13 5.88
C THR A 131 -2.86 -6.65 6.75
N ASP A 132 -2.33 -7.81 6.39
CA ASP A 132 -1.19 -8.42 7.06
C ASP A 132 0.12 -8.10 6.34
N ILE A 133 0.07 -7.92 5.02
CA ILE A 133 1.24 -7.67 4.17
C ILE A 133 0.93 -6.56 3.16
N ILE A 134 1.87 -5.64 3.02
CA ILE A 134 1.85 -4.59 2.00
C ILE A 134 3.05 -4.78 1.08
#